data_6a724f8a15f2b34bf848094e97aa2ad5
#
_entry.id   6a724f8a15f2b34bf848094e97aa2ad5
#
_cell.length_a   1.000
_cell.length_b   1.000
_cell.length_c   1.000
_cell.angle_alpha   90.00
_cell.angle_beta   90.00
_cell.angle_gamma   90.00
#
_symmetry.space_group_name_H-M   'P 1'
#
loop_
_entity.id
_entity.type
_entity.pdbx_description
1 polymer ?
#
loop_
_entity_poly.entity_id
_entity_poly.type
_entity_poly.pdbx_seq_one_letter_code
_entity_poly.pdbx_strand_id
1 'polypeptide(L)'
;MLLVPTPVAWVEEACANTRILLIDHANCEKKAASTALALMFAYAEDLHLADKMSRLAREELRHYEQVVKLVRTLNITPQRLSPGRYADGLRRAVSRAEPQRELDLMICGAFIEARSCERFEVLAPAIAGPVGALFAALNAAEARHKKMYLDLARRVAMRADLEFTRRCAEFAAIEAQLVTEPDEIFRFHSGPPASAA
;
A
#
# COMPACT_ATOMS: atom_id res chain seq x y z
N MET A 1 -10.37 -9.53 -4.70
CA MET A 1 -9.29 -8.63 -5.15
C MET A 1 -7.94 -9.27 -4.85
N LEU A 2 -7.52 -9.41 -3.61
CA LEU A 2 -6.35 -10.22 -3.26
C LEU A 2 -6.66 -11.70 -3.49
N LEU A 3 -5.70 -12.46 -4.05
CA LEU A 3 -5.85 -13.90 -4.33
C LEU A 3 -5.34 -14.78 -3.18
N VAL A 4 -4.41 -14.27 -2.39
CA VAL A 4 -3.76 -15.00 -1.31
C VAL A 4 -3.74 -14.16 -0.04
N PRO A 5 -3.84 -14.77 1.15
CA PRO A 5 -3.63 -14.07 2.42
C PRO A 5 -2.14 -13.77 2.61
N THR A 6 -1.84 -12.88 3.55
CA THR A 6 -0.47 -12.68 4.03
C THR A 6 0.09 -13.98 4.61
N PRO A 7 1.30 -14.42 4.21
CA PRO A 7 1.94 -15.63 4.75
C PRO A 7 2.17 -15.53 6.26
N VAL A 8 1.92 -16.64 6.98
CA VAL A 8 2.10 -16.69 8.45
C VAL A 8 3.54 -16.32 8.86
N ALA A 9 4.54 -16.81 8.11
CA ALA A 9 5.94 -16.48 8.37
C ALA A 9 6.24 -14.99 8.27
N TRP A 10 5.54 -14.24 7.41
CA TRP A 10 5.65 -12.78 7.38
C TRP A 10 5.06 -12.13 8.64
N VAL A 11 3.92 -12.65 9.16
CA VAL A 11 3.30 -12.13 10.39
C VAL A 11 4.22 -12.35 11.59
N GLU A 12 4.82 -13.53 11.70
CA GLU A 12 5.81 -13.87 12.74
C GLU A 12 7.02 -12.94 12.69
N GLU A 13 7.58 -12.72 11.49
CA GLU A 13 8.68 -11.78 11.27
C GLU A 13 8.29 -10.34 11.63
N ALA A 14 7.07 -9.90 11.30
CA ALA A 14 6.56 -8.58 11.63
C ALA A 14 6.42 -8.38 13.14
N CYS A 15 5.94 -9.41 13.87
CA CYS A 15 5.85 -9.39 15.32
C CYS A 15 7.22 -9.33 15.99
N ALA A 16 8.22 -10.01 15.44
CA ALA A 16 9.60 -9.99 15.93
C ALA A 16 10.33 -8.67 15.62
N ASN A 17 9.95 -7.98 14.55
CA ASN A 17 10.64 -6.80 14.03
C ASN A 17 9.77 -5.54 14.01
N THR A 18 8.97 -5.30 15.04
CA THR A 18 8.04 -4.16 15.14
C THR A 18 8.72 -2.79 14.97
N ARG A 19 10.00 -2.67 15.35
CA ARG A 19 10.79 -1.47 15.09
C ARG A 19 10.95 -1.17 13.60
N ILE A 20 11.37 -2.15 12.82
CA ILE A 20 11.54 -2.00 11.36
C ILE A 20 10.18 -1.82 10.70
N LEU A 21 9.18 -2.57 11.14
CA LEU A 21 7.80 -2.48 10.67
C LEU A 21 7.28 -1.04 10.76
N LEU A 22 7.40 -0.37 11.91
CA LEU A 22 6.94 1.01 12.11
C LEU A 22 7.74 2.02 11.27
N ILE A 23 9.06 1.89 11.20
CA ILE A 23 9.90 2.79 10.38
C ILE A 23 9.54 2.66 8.90
N ASP A 24 9.37 1.43 8.42
CA ASP A 24 9.00 1.20 7.01
C ASP A 24 7.57 1.64 6.74
N HIS A 25 6.65 1.40 7.66
CA HIS A 25 5.26 1.88 7.51
C HIS A 25 5.21 3.41 7.42
N ALA A 26 5.94 4.14 8.25
CA ALA A 26 6.08 5.60 8.10
C ALA A 26 6.61 6.00 6.71
N ASN A 27 7.48 5.19 6.10
CA ASN A 27 7.92 5.41 4.72
C ASN A 27 6.82 5.10 3.70
N CYS A 28 5.95 4.11 3.95
CA CYS A 28 4.80 3.80 3.10
C CYS A 28 3.84 4.99 3.03
N GLU A 29 3.47 5.57 4.17
CA GLU A 29 2.60 6.74 4.25
C GLU A 29 3.14 7.95 3.46
N LYS A 30 4.44 8.25 3.63
CA LYS A 30 5.09 9.32 2.85
C LYS A 30 5.06 9.05 1.34
N LYS A 31 5.26 7.79 0.94
CA LYS A 31 5.23 7.41 -0.48
C LYS A 31 3.81 7.49 -1.03
N ALA A 32 2.80 7.09 -0.26
CA ALA A 32 1.39 7.21 -0.62
C ALA A 32 1.01 8.68 -0.84
N ALA A 33 1.35 9.58 0.10
CA ALA A 33 1.13 11.01 -0.05
C ALA A 33 1.85 11.58 -1.29
N SER A 34 3.13 11.22 -1.50
CA SER A 34 3.90 11.65 -2.67
C SER A 34 3.30 11.14 -3.98
N THR A 35 2.79 9.90 -4.01
CA THR A 35 2.13 9.33 -5.18
C THR A 35 0.84 10.07 -5.49
N ALA A 36 0.04 10.39 -4.48
CA ALA A 36 -1.18 11.17 -4.66
C ALA A 36 -0.89 12.57 -5.26
N LEU A 37 0.14 13.25 -4.77
CA LEU A 37 0.58 14.52 -5.34
C LEU A 37 1.07 14.37 -6.79
N ALA A 38 1.85 13.33 -7.09
CA ALA A 38 2.31 13.06 -8.45
C ALA A 38 1.15 12.80 -9.42
N LEU A 39 0.08 12.12 -8.99
CA LEU A 39 -1.12 11.91 -9.78
C LEU A 39 -1.87 13.21 -10.06
N MET A 40 -1.94 14.14 -9.10
CA MET A 40 -2.51 15.48 -9.32
C MET A 40 -1.79 16.27 -10.41
N PHE A 41 -0.46 16.14 -10.49
CA PHE A 41 0.32 16.79 -11.55
C PHE A 41 0.18 16.10 -12.89
N ALA A 42 0.15 14.76 -12.90
CA ALA A 42 0.07 13.98 -14.13
C ALA A 42 -1.29 14.09 -14.84
N TYR A 43 -2.37 14.31 -14.08
CA TYR A 43 -3.76 14.36 -14.58
C TYR A 43 -4.43 15.68 -14.15
N ALA A 44 -3.75 16.81 -14.39
CA ALA A 44 -4.14 18.13 -13.91
C ALA A 44 -5.50 18.62 -14.47
N GLU A 45 -5.93 18.11 -15.63
CA GLU A 45 -7.22 18.43 -16.23
C GLU A 45 -8.40 17.68 -15.57
N ASP A 46 -8.12 16.60 -14.84
CA ASP A 46 -9.16 15.85 -14.12
C ASP A 46 -9.32 16.38 -12.69
N LEU A 47 -10.14 17.45 -12.54
CA LEU A 47 -10.39 18.07 -11.24
C LEU A 47 -11.04 17.11 -10.22
N HIS A 48 -11.79 16.10 -10.67
CA HIS A 48 -12.35 15.09 -9.78
C HIS A 48 -11.26 14.19 -9.19
N LEU A 49 -10.33 13.73 -10.00
CA LEU A 49 -9.15 12.98 -9.54
C LEU A 49 -8.29 13.86 -8.63
N ALA A 50 -8.02 15.10 -9.03
CA ALA A 50 -7.20 16.03 -8.26
C ALA A 50 -7.78 16.27 -6.84
N ASP A 51 -9.11 16.47 -6.70
CA ASP A 51 -9.76 16.62 -5.39
C ASP A 51 -9.58 15.37 -4.52
N LYS A 52 -9.79 14.17 -5.09
CA LYS A 52 -9.61 12.90 -4.37
C LYS A 52 -8.15 12.70 -3.92
N MET A 53 -7.19 12.94 -4.80
CA MET A 53 -5.76 12.80 -4.49
C MET A 53 -5.28 13.84 -3.48
N SER A 54 -5.80 15.07 -3.54
CA SER A 54 -5.51 16.12 -2.55
C SER A 54 -5.96 15.72 -1.13
N ARG A 55 -7.14 15.10 -1.00
CA ARG A 55 -7.64 14.61 0.28
C ARG A 55 -6.80 13.43 0.77
N LEU A 56 -6.53 12.48 -0.11
CA LEU A 56 -5.67 11.33 0.18
C LEU A 56 -4.30 11.79 0.70
N ALA A 57 -3.60 12.65 -0.02
CA ALA A 57 -2.27 13.13 0.37
C ALA A 57 -2.24 13.71 1.79
N ARG A 58 -3.28 14.50 2.18
CA ARG A 58 -3.39 15.04 3.53
C ARG A 58 -3.71 13.98 4.58
N GLU A 59 -4.47 12.95 4.24
CA GLU A 59 -4.79 11.84 5.14
C GLU A 59 -3.56 10.98 5.39
N GLU A 60 -2.79 10.63 4.34
CA GLU A 60 -1.54 9.88 4.43
C GLU A 60 -0.46 10.62 5.25
N LEU A 61 -0.36 11.94 5.11
CA LEU A 61 0.56 12.73 5.95
C LEU A 61 0.14 12.71 7.42
N ARG A 62 -1.15 12.69 7.73
CA ARG A 62 -1.63 12.52 9.12
C ARG A 62 -1.36 11.13 9.66
N HIS A 63 -1.50 10.08 8.85
CA HIS A 63 -1.10 8.72 9.22
C HIS A 63 0.41 8.67 9.51
N TYR A 64 1.23 9.23 8.64
CA TYR A 64 2.66 9.39 8.89
C TYR A 64 2.96 10.04 10.24
N GLU A 65 2.28 11.15 10.58
CA GLU A 65 2.46 11.84 11.85
C GLU A 65 2.10 10.95 13.05
N GLN A 66 1.03 10.14 12.94
CA GLN A 66 0.62 9.18 13.97
C GLN A 66 1.69 8.09 14.17
N VAL A 67 2.20 7.52 13.09
CA VAL A 67 3.27 6.51 13.13
C VAL A 67 4.54 7.11 13.76
N VAL A 68 4.96 8.30 13.32
CA VAL A 68 6.16 8.99 13.87
C VAL A 68 6.00 9.33 15.35
N LYS A 69 4.80 9.73 15.77
CA LYS A 69 4.51 9.96 17.20
C LYS A 69 4.73 8.66 17.99
N LEU A 70 4.24 7.53 17.48
CA LEU A 70 4.43 6.23 18.14
C LEU A 70 5.91 5.82 18.16
N VAL A 71 6.64 5.98 17.05
CA VAL A 71 8.09 5.74 16.95
C VAL A 71 8.85 6.51 18.04
N ARG A 72 8.51 7.79 18.27
CA ARG A 72 9.09 8.62 19.35
C ARG A 72 8.71 8.10 20.73
N THR A 73 7.43 7.80 20.97
CA THR A 73 6.94 7.30 22.26
C THR A 73 7.61 5.98 22.66
N LEU A 74 7.92 5.12 21.69
CA LEU A 74 8.60 3.85 21.91
C LEU A 74 10.14 3.97 21.92
N ASN A 75 10.67 5.19 21.85
CA ASN A 75 12.12 5.46 21.79
C ASN A 75 12.84 4.69 20.66
N ILE A 76 12.17 4.48 19.53
CA ILE A 76 12.74 3.83 18.35
C ILE A 76 13.64 4.83 17.63
N THR A 77 14.91 4.50 17.47
CA THR A 77 15.86 5.31 16.69
C THR A 77 15.52 5.23 15.20
N PRO A 78 15.19 6.36 14.53
CA PRO A 78 14.97 6.37 13.10
C PRO A 78 16.22 5.94 12.33
N GLN A 79 16.01 5.21 11.23
CA GLN A 79 17.10 4.83 10.33
C GLN A 79 16.61 4.87 8.88
N ARG A 80 17.55 5.04 7.96
CA ARG A 80 17.25 4.93 6.53
C ARG A 80 17.07 3.46 6.17
N LEU A 81 15.96 3.12 5.51
CA LEU A 81 15.69 1.80 4.98
C LEU A 81 15.76 1.83 3.45
N SER A 82 16.34 0.79 2.86
CA SER A 82 16.21 0.53 1.42
C SER A 82 14.75 0.17 1.10
N PRO A 83 14.23 0.51 -0.09
CA PRO A 83 12.89 0.12 -0.49
C PRO A 83 12.78 -1.40 -0.65
N GLY A 84 11.59 -1.96 -0.35
CA GLY A 84 11.24 -3.32 -0.75
C GLY A 84 10.83 -3.38 -2.22
N ARG A 85 10.71 -4.60 -2.78
CA ARG A 85 10.40 -4.84 -4.20
C ARG A 85 8.92 -4.72 -4.57
N TYR A 86 8.02 -4.81 -3.60
CA TYR A 86 6.57 -4.95 -3.83
C TYR A 86 5.97 -3.83 -4.70
N ALA A 87 6.12 -2.58 -4.29
CA ALA A 87 5.55 -1.45 -5.02
C ALA A 87 6.19 -1.28 -6.42
N ASP A 88 7.48 -1.55 -6.55
CA ASP A 88 8.18 -1.54 -7.83
C ASP A 88 7.69 -2.68 -8.73
N GLY A 89 7.50 -3.88 -8.18
CA GLY A 89 6.95 -5.02 -8.89
C GLY A 89 5.56 -4.75 -9.48
N LEU A 90 4.65 -4.16 -8.71
CA LEU A 90 3.35 -3.71 -9.22
C LEU A 90 3.49 -2.62 -10.29
N ARG A 91 4.38 -1.63 -10.08
CA ARG A 91 4.60 -0.54 -11.03
C ARG A 91 5.18 -0.98 -12.37
N ARG A 92 5.95 -2.06 -12.43
CA ARG A 92 6.44 -2.63 -13.71
C ARG A 92 5.31 -3.11 -14.61
N ALA A 93 4.17 -3.48 -14.05
CA ALA A 93 2.99 -3.86 -14.82
C ALA A 93 2.21 -2.68 -15.40
N VAL A 94 2.48 -1.46 -14.93
CA VAL A 94 1.79 -0.24 -15.40
C VAL A 94 2.18 0.05 -16.85
N SER A 95 1.18 0.23 -17.72
CA SER A 95 1.36 0.62 -19.11
C SER A 95 2.10 1.97 -19.22
N ARG A 96 2.84 2.13 -20.30
CA ARG A 96 3.47 3.42 -20.63
C ARG A 96 2.55 4.35 -21.41
N ALA A 97 1.52 3.81 -22.06
CA ALA A 97 0.60 4.53 -22.93
C ALA A 97 -0.71 4.89 -22.22
N GLU A 98 -1.16 6.13 -22.38
CA GLU A 98 -2.50 6.55 -21.98
C GLU A 98 -3.54 6.02 -23.00
N PRO A 99 -4.78 5.79 -22.56
CA PRO A 99 -5.34 5.94 -21.20
C PRO A 99 -5.11 4.71 -20.30
N GLN A 100 -4.49 3.66 -20.80
CA GLN A 100 -4.24 2.43 -20.05
C GLN A 100 -3.34 2.70 -18.83
N ARG A 101 -2.38 3.62 -18.95
CA ARG A 101 -1.48 4.00 -17.86
C ARG A 101 -2.24 4.56 -16.65
N GLU A 102 -3.21 5.43 -16.89
CA GLU A 102 -4.03 5.99 -15.82
C GLU A 102 -4.84 4.90 -15.11
N LEU A 103 -5.50 4.03 -15.87
CA LEU A 103 -6.23 2.87 -15.30
C LEU A 103 -5.32 2.02 -14.42
N ASP A 104 -4.14 1.68 -14.91
CA ASP A 104 -3.19 0.83 -14.22
C ASP A 104 -2.65 1.47 -12.93
N LEU A 105 -2.41 2.77 -12.92
CA LEU A 105 -1.98 3.50 -11.73
C LEU A 105 -3.06 3.48 -10.64
N MET A 106 -4.33 3.63 -11.01
CA MET A 106 -5.43 3.51 -10.06
C MET A 106 -5.58 2.08 -9.53
N ILE A 107 -5.46 1.07 -10.39
CA ILE A 107 -5.48 -0.34 -9.97
C ILE A 107 -4.29 -0.65 -9.05
N CYS A 108 -3.09 -0.20 -9.40
CA CYS A 108 -1.89 -0.38 -8.58
C CYS A 108 -2.08 0.21 -7.17
N GLY A 109 -2.57 1.45 -7.07
CA GLY A 109 -2.92 2.07 -5.79
C GLY A 109 -3.93 1.23 -5.01
N ALA A 110 -5.00 0.77 -5.65
CA ALA A 110 -6.01 -0.06 -5.00
C ALA A 110 -5.46 -1.38 -4.42
N PHE A 111 -4.48 -2.01 -5.08
CA PHE A 111 -3.84 -3.23 -4.57
C PHE A 111 -2.92 -2.95 -3.38
N ILE A 112 -2.18 -1.84 -3.40
CA ILE A 112 -1.35 -1.42 -2.26
C ILE A 112 -2.22 -1.20 -1.03
N GLU A 113 -3.31 -0.43 -1.16
CA GLU A 113 -4.26 -0.18 -0.06
C GLU A 113 -4.96 -1.46 0.42
N ALA A 114 -5.32 -2.35 -0.52
CA ALA A 114 -5.93 -3.63 -0.16
C ALA A 114 -5.00 -4.50 0.68
N ARG A 115 -3.71 -4.55 0.35
CA ARG A 115 -2.72 -5.30 1.12
C ARG A 115 -2.43 -4.64 2.45
N SER A 116 -2.41 -3.30 2.53
CA SER A 116 -2.32 -2.58 3.80
C SER A 116 -3.48 -2.94 4.74
N CYS A 117 -4.73 -2.89 4.25
CA CYS A 117 -5.90 -3.32 5.02
C CYS A 117 -5.74 -4.73 5.58
N GLU A 118 -5.43 -5.69 4.72
CA GLU A 118 -5.33 -7.11 5.11
C GLU A 118 -4.19 -7.31 6.13
N ARG A 119 -3.06 -6.63 5.97
CA ARG A 119 -1.97 -6.69 6.94
C ARG A 119 -2.33 -6.03 8.27
N PHE A 120 -3.07 -4.93 8.26
CA PHE A 120 -3.58 -4.35 9.50
C PHE A 120 -4.55 -5.28 10.22
N GLU A 121 -5.42 -5.98 9.50
CA GLU A 121 -6.34 -6.96 10.07
C GLU A 121 -5.62 -8.10 10.79
N VAL A 122 -4.50 -8.58 10.26
CA VAL A 122 -3.73 -9.66 10.89
C VAL A 122 -2.77 -9.16 11.98
N LEU A 123 -2.20 -7.96 11.82
CA LEU A 123 -1.24 -7.40 12.79
C LEU A 123 -1.90 -6.79 14.03
N ALA A 124 -3.08 -6.19 13.90
CA ALA A 124 -3.76 -5.55 15.02
C ALA A 124 -4.00 -6.49 16.22
N PRO A 125 -4.49 -7.73 16.03
CA PRO A 125 -4.61 -8.69 17.13
C PRO A 125 -3.28 -9.38 17.49
N ALA A 126 -2.33 -9.49 16.56
CA ALA A 126 -1.07 -10.21 16.76
C ALA A 126 -0.04 -9.41 17.58
N ILE A 127 -0.08 -8.08 17.50
CA ILE A 127 0.85 -7.20 18.20
C ILE A 127 0.11 -6.47 19.34
N ALA A 128 0.43 -6.83 20.57
CA ALA A 128 -0.18 -6.20 21.75
C ALA A 128 0.24 -4.73 21.92
N GLY A 129 -0.59 -3.96 22.63
CA GLY A 129 -0.27 -2.59 23.05
C GLY A 129 -0.45 -1.55 21.92
N PRO A 130 0.33 -0.44 21.97
CA PRO A 130 0.06 0.73 21.14
C PRO A 130 0.30 0.51 19.63
N VAL A 131 1.11 -0.48 19.26
CA VAL A 131 1.39 -0.80 17.85
C VAL A 131 0.17 -1.45 17.21
N GLY A 132 -0.40 -2.49 17.84
CA GLY A 132 -1.63 -3.12 17.36
C GLY A 132 -2.82 -2.15 17.35
N ALA A 133 -2.93 -1.29 18.37
CA ALA A 133 -3.95 -0.25 18.44
C ALA A 133 -3.83 0.77 17.27
N LEU A 134 -2.61 1.13 16.87
CA LEU A 134 -2.38 2.00 15.72
C LEU A 134 -2.88 1.33 14.43
N PHE A 135 -2.50 0.08 14.16
CA PHE A 135 -2.93 -0.63 12.95
C PHE A 135 -4.45 -0.83 12.90
N ALA A 136 -5.09 -1.13 14.04
CA ALA A 136 -6.55 -1.17 14.14
C ALA A 136 -7.20 0.17 13.79
N ALA A 137 -6.61 1.28 14.23
CA ALA A 137 -7.13 2.62 13.95
C ALA A 137 -6.99 3.05 12.48
N LEU A 138 -5.90 2.63 11.81
CA LEU A 138 -5.64 2.98 10.40
C LEU A 138 -6.48 2.15 9.41
N ASN A 139 -6.88 0.93 9.77
CA ASN A 139 -7.52 -0.01 8.85
C ASN A 139 -8.76 0.56 8.13
N ALA A 140 -9.61 1.31 8.83
CA ALA A 140 -10.81 1.89 8.24
C ALA A 140 -10.49 2.97 7.18
N ALA A 141 -9.37 3.67 7.31
CA ALA A 141 -8.91 4.65 6.34
C ALA A 141 -8.43 3.95 5.05
N GLU A 142 -7.58 2.95 5.18
CA GLU A 142 -7.08 2.16 4.05
C GLU A 142 -8.21 1.50 3.25
N ALA A 143 -9.24 1.01 3.94
CA ALA A 143 -10.43 0.48 3.27
C ALA A 143 -11.15 1.54 2.40
N ARG A 144 -11.20 2.81 2.86
CA ARG A 144 -11.75 3.92 2.07
C ARG A 144 -10.83 4.29 0.91
N HIS A 145 -9.51 4.31 1.11
CA HIS A 145 -8.52 4.58 0.08
C HIS A 145 -8.59 3.53 -1.04
N LYS A 146 -8.60 2.26 -0.70
CA LYS A 146 -8.84 1.15 -1.64
C LYS A 146 -10.11 1.37 -2.48
N LYS A 147 -11.23 1.67 -1.81
CA LYS A 147 -12.50 1.91 -2.52
C LYS A 147 -12.39 3.10 -3.47
N MET A 148 -11.80 4.19 -3.03
CA MET A 148 -11.61 5.41 -3.83
C MET A 148 -10.77 5.12 -5.09
N TYR A 149 -9.67 4.41 -4.97
CA TYR A 149 -8.85 4.02 -6.11
C TYR A 149 -9.61 3.12 -7.09
N LEU A 150 -10.39 2.14 -6.61
CA LEU A 150 -11.23 1.29 -7.46
C LEU A 150 -12.31 2.08 -8.18
N ASP A 151 -12.94 3.06 -7.51
CA ASP A 151 -13.96 3.91 -8.14
C ASP A 151 -13.35 4.80 -9.23
N LEU A 152 -12.14 5.34 -9.00
CA LEU A 152 -11.40 6.08 -10.02
C LEU A 152 -10.98 5.18 -11.19
N ALA A 153 -10.50 3.97 -10.92
CA ALA A 153 -10.15 3.00 -11.97
C ALA A 153 -11.35 2.65 -12.86
N ARG A 154 -12.52 2.38 -12.26
CA ARG A 154 -13.75 2.12 -13.01
C ARG A 154 -14.16 3.31 -13.88
N ARG A 155 -14.05 4.52 -13.34
CA ARG A 155 -14.35 5.76 -14.07
C ARG A 155 -13.44 5.92 -15.29
N VAL A 156 -12.14 5.65 -15.15
CA VAL A 156 -11.18 5.66 -16.26
C VAL A 156 -11.55 4.61 -17.30
N ALA A 157 -11.81 3.37 -16.87
CA ALA A 157 -12.18 2.27 -17.76
C ALA A 157 -13.45 2.57 -18.56
N MET A 158 -14.48 3.11 -17.91
CA MET A 158 -15.76 3.47 -18.56
C MET A 158 -15.58 4.57 -19.61
N ARG A 159 -14.81 5.63 -19.32
CA ARG A 159 -14.64 6.75 -20.26
C ARG A 159 -13.76 6.41 -21.45
N ALA A 160 -12.86 5.43 -21.31
CA ALA A 160 -11.87 5.06 -22.31
C ALA A 160 -12.12 3.67 -22.95
N ASP A 161 -13.24 3.03 -22.62
CA ASP A 161 -13.62 1.68 -23.11
C ASP A 161 -12.52 0.63 -22.86
N LEU A 162 -12.01 0.58 -21.61
CA LEU A 162 -10.95 -0.33 -21.19
C LEU A 162 -11.47 -1.51 -20.35
N GLU A 163 -10.82 -2.65 -20.46
CA GLU A 163 -11.15 -3.91 -19.81
C GLU A 163 -10.73 -3.95 -18.32
N PHE A 164 -11.48 -3.25 -17.45
CA PHE A 164 -11.20 -3.14 -16.02
C PHE A 164 -11.05 -4.50 -15.32
N THR A 165 -12.00 -5.43 -15.54
CA THR A 165 -12.02 -6.71 -14.82
C THR A 165 -10.82 -7.58 -15.19
N ARG A 166 -10.48 -7.67 -16.47
CA ARG A 166 -9.31 -8.40 -16.96
C ARG A 166 -8.03 -7.78 -16.37
N ARG A 167 -7.93 -6.46 -16.37
CA ARG A 167 -6.75 -5.77 -15.89
C ARG A 167 -6.55 -5.93 -14.38
N CYS A 168 -7.64 -5.90 -13.61
CA CYS A 168 -7.60 -6.22 -12.18
C CYS A 168 -7.13 -7.66 -11.92
N ALA A 169 -7.53 -8.64 -12.74
CA ALA A 169 -7.09 -10.03 -12.59
C ALA A 169 -5.58 -10.17 -12.86
N GLU A 170 -5.05 -9.46 -13.85
CA GLU A 170 -3.60 -9.43 -14.14
C GLU A 170 -2.81 -8.86 -12.94
N PHE A 171 -3.23 -7.73 -12.38
CA PHE A 171 -2.60 -7.17 -11.17
C PHE A 171 -2.73 -8.09 -9.96
N ALA A 172 -3.86 -8.78 -9.80
CA ALA A 172 -4.08 -9.73 -8.71
C ALA A 172 -3.08 -10.90 -8.75
N ALA A 173 -2.77 -11.42 -9.94
CA ALA A 173 -1.79 -12.49 -10.12
C ALA A 173 -0.36 -12.00 -9.78
N ILE A 174 0.01 -10.81 -10.23
CA ILE A 174 1.31 -10.20 -9.93
C ILE A 174 1.44 -9.93 -8.42
N GLU A 175 0.40 -9.39 -7.79
CA GLU A 175 0.38 -9.09 -6.36
C GLU A 175 0.54 -10.37 -5.53
N ALA A 176 -0.19 -11.43 -5.89
CA ALA A 176 -0.10 -12.72 -5.22
C ALA A 176 1.33 -13.30 -5.28
N GLN A 177 1.99 -13.22 -6.43
CA GLN A 177 3.37 -13.62 -6.59
C GLN A 177 4.30 -12.80 -5.69
N LEU A 178 4.17 -11.47 -5.71
CA LEU A 178 5.01 -10.56 -4.90
C LEU A 178 4.90 -10.82 -3.40
N VAL A 179 3.73 -11.21 -2.92
CA VAL A 179 3.46 -11.45 -1.49
C VAL A 179 3.91 -12.84 -1.04
N THR A 180 3.91 -13.83 -1.94
CA THR A 180 4.26 -15.23 -1.60
C THR A 180 5.74 -15.55 -1.84
N GLU A 181 6.40 -14.88 -2.77
CA GLU A 181 7.83 -15.04 -3.00
C GLU A 181 8.64 -14.54 -1.79
N PRO A 182 9.65 -15.29 -1.34
CA PRO A 182 10.53 -14.88 -0.25
C PRO A 182 11.28 -13.59 -0.52
N ASP A 183 11.50 -12.80 0.52
CA ASP A 183 12.32 -11.60 0.50
C ASP A 183 13.49 -11.70 1.48
N GLU A 184 14.68 -11.27 1.04
CA GLU A 184 15.88 -11.15 1.88
C GLU A 184 15.76 -10.02 2.90
N ILE A 185 14.89 -9.05 2.65
CA ILE A 185 14.77 -7.83 3.45
C ILE A 185 13.33 -7.68 3.91
N PHE A 186 13.12 -7.76 5.22
CA PHE A 186 11.81 -7.50 5.80
C PHE A 186 11.37 -6.05 5.61
N ARG A 187 10.15 -5.89 5.07
CA ARG A 187 9.43 -4.61 4.89
C ARG A 187 7.94 -4.81 5.13
N PHE A 188 7.22 -3.72 5.33
CA PHE A 188 5.76 -3.77 5.53
C PHE A 188 5.04 -4.50 4.38
N HIS A 189 5.51 -4.40 3.14
CA HIS A 189 4.95 -5.10 1.98
C HIS A 189 5.84 -6.23 1.42
N SER A 190 6.86 -6.68 2.14
CA SER A 190 7.68 -7.82 1.68
C SER A 190 6.88 -9.14 1.67
N GLY A 191 7.39 -10.13 0.95
CA GLY A 191 7.02 -11.52 1.12
C GLY A 191 7.53 -12.10 2.45
N PRO A 192 7.41 -13.41 2.68
CA PRO A 192 7.98 -14.09 3.85
C PRO A 192 9.51 -13.99 3.85
N PRO A 193 10.18 -14.18 5.00
CA PRO A 193 11.64 -14.19 5.04
C PRO A 193 12.22 -15.35 4.23
N ALA A 194 13.33 -15.12 3.52
CA ALA A 194 13.99 -16.12 2.68
C ALA A 194 14.48 -17.35 3.49
N SER A 195 14.73 -17.19 4.78
CA SER A 195 15.12 -18.28 5.70
C SER A 195 13.98 -19.18 6.15
N ALA A 196 12.74 -18.88 5.78
CA ALA A 196 11.55 -19.66 6.14
C ALA A 196 11.13 -20.68 5.06
N ALA A 197 11.94 -20.85 4.02
CA ALA A 197 11.69 -21.80 2.93
C ALA A 197 12.38 -23.15 3.17
#